data_7f5e1c211a9a90daada60f382c0b84ba
#
_entry.id   7f5e1c211a9a90daada60f382c0b84ba
#
_cell.length_a   1.000
_cell.length_b   1.000
_cell.length_c   1.000
_cell.angle_alpha   90.00
_cell.angle_beta   90.00
_cell.angle_gamma   90.00
#
_symmetry.space_group_name_H-M   'P 1'
#
loop_
_entity.id
_entity.type
_entity.pdbx_description
1 polymer ?
#
loop_
_entity_poly.entity_id
_entity_poly.type
_entity_poly.pdbx_seq_one_letter_code
_entity_poly.pdbx_strand_id
1 'polypeptide(L)'
;MPYTVVAKCGEILNGIEQSLRGSRILQLGISYKKDIDDYRESPSVRIYELLQKSGAHVDVCDPWVKEFFVHEHDATYGNAGPGVKTKPLTPELIAQADLVLITTDHSNFPYSEIAAQAKLVFDTRNALGFRKITSNRIFKLPTPVSPLV
;
A
#
# COMPACT_ATOMS: atom_id res chain seq x y z
N MET A 1 -12.11 2.39 -6.33
CA MET A 1 -11.12 1.41 -5.84
C MET A 1 -10.15 2.00 -4.82
N PRO A 2 -9.43 3.12 -5.07
CA PRO A 2 -8.56 3.69 -4.06
C PRO A 2 -9.27 4.05 -2.75
N TYR A 3 -10.45 4.61 -2.83
CA TYR A 3 -11.25 4.95 -1.64
C TYR A 3 -11.61 3.71 -0.82
N THR A 4 -11.94 2.62 -1.49
CA THR A 4 -12.24 1.34 -0.83
C THR A 4 -11.03 0.80 -0.07
N VAL A 5 -9.86 0.87 -0.68
CA VAL A 5 -8.62 0.43 -0.05
C VAL A 5 -8.30 1.26 1.19
N VAL A 6 -8.42 2.58 1.09
CA VAL A 6 -8.14 3.48 2.22
C VAL A 6 -9.14 3.27 3.35
N ALA A 7 -10.43 3.13 3.03
CA ALA A 7 -11.44 2.82 4.03
C ALA A 7 -11.15 1.51 4.74
N LYS A 8 -10.72 0.49 4.00
CA LYS A 8 -10.37 -0.81 4.58
C LYS A 8 -9.15 -0.72 5.48
N CYS A 9 -8.16 0.10 5.12
CA CYS A 9 -7.02 0.36 6.01
C CYS A 9 -7.50 0.90 7.36
N GLY A 10 -8.42 1.85 7.34
CA GLY A 10 -8.99 2.39 8.57
C GLY A 10 -9.70 1.33 9.41
N GLU A 11 -10.48 0.46 8.75
CA GLU A 11 -11.17 -0.63 9.45
C GLU A 11 -10.18 -1.61 10.09
N ILE A 12 -9.13 -1.99 9.37
CA ILE A 12 -8.11 -2.92 9.87
C ILE A 12 -7.44 -2.32 11.11
N LEU A 13 -7.06 -1.05 11.04
CA LEU A 13 -6.41 -0.37 12.16
C LEU A 13 -7.36 -0.20 13.35
N ASN A 14 -8.64 0.04 13.10
CA ASN A 14 -9.63 0.09 14.18
C ASN A 14 -9.70 -1.23 14.94
N GLY A 15 -9.47 -2.35 14.27
CA GLY A 15 -9.44 -3.66 14.92
C GLY A 15 -8.36 -3.81 15.98
N ILE A 16 -7.31 -2.97 15.93
CA ILE A 16 -6.26 -2.92 16.95
C ILE A 16 -6.30 -1.60 17.74
N GLU A 17 -7.46 -0.96 17.76
CA GLU A 17 -7.70 0.27 18.51
C GLU A 17 -6.83 1.44 18.06
N GLN A 18 -6.52 1.52 16.76
CA GLN A 18 -5.79 2.62 16.17
C GLN A 18 -6.63 3.31 15.10
N SER A 19 -6.37 4.60 14.91
CA SER A 19 -6.97 5.35 13.82
C SER A 19 -5.98 5.44 12.66
N LEU A 20 -6.51 5.70 11.46
CA LEU A 20 -5.67 5.93 10.30
C LEU A 20 -4.73 7.13 10.52
N ARG A 21 -5.27 8.20 11.12
CA ARG A 21 -4.48 9.37 11.46
C ARG A 21 -3.42 9.01 12.51
N GLY A 22 -2.17 9.31 12.18
CA GLY A 22 -1.03 9.02 13.05
C GLY A 22 -0.46 7.61 12.94
N SER A 23 -1.13 6.70 12.26
CA SER A 23 -0.59 5.36 12.03
C SER A 23 0.53 5.37 11.01
N ARG A 24 1.46 4.44 11.16
CA ARG A 24 2.54 4.23 10.19
C ARG A 24 2.14 3.14 9.21
N ILE A 25 2.13 3.48 7.94
CA ILE A 25 1.79 2.56 6.86
C ILE A 25 3.01 2.40 5.96
N LEU A 26 3.38 1.17 5.70
CA LEU A 26 4.40 0.84 4.71
C LEU A 26 3.67 0.37 3.45
N GLN A 27 3.71 1.19 2.41
CA GLN A 27 3.08 0.87 1.13
C GLN A 27 4.12 0.23 0.20
N LEU A 28 3.82 -0.97 -0.26
CA LEU A 28 4.68 -1.73 -1.14
C LEU A 28 4.15 -1.66 -2.58
N GLY A 29 4.93 -1.02 -3.43
CA GLY A 29 4.62 -0.87 -4.84
C GLY A 29 3.84 0.39 -5.14
N ILE A 30 4.33 1.15 -6.09
CA ILE A 30 3.69 2.39 -6.54
C ILE A 30 3.45 2.39 -8.06
N SER A 31 4.09 1.49 -8.79
CA SER A 31 3.93 1.39 -10.23
C SER A 31 2.54 0.89 -10.63
N TYR A 32 2.20 1.11 -11.89
CA TYR A 32 0.90 0.74 -12.44
C TYR A 32 0.70 -0.78 -12.45
N LYS A 33 1.76 -1.52 -12.79
CA LYS A 33 1.76 -2.99 -12.85
C LYS A 33 3.03 -3.52 -12.20
N LYS A 34 3.02 -4.84 -11.90
CA LYS A 34 4.21 -5.48 -11.37
C LYS A 34 5.37 -5.42 -12.37
N ASP A 35 6.56 -5.26 -11.84
CA ASP A 35 7.83 -5.37 -12.56
C ASP A 35 8.01 -4.35 -13.68
N ILE A 36 7.40 -3.17 -13.53
CA ILE A 36 7.62 -2.02 -14.41
C ILE A 36 7.82 -0.76 -13.56
N ASP A 37 8.37 0.28 -14.18
CA ASP A 37 8.67 1.55 -13.52
C ASP A 37 7.64 2.65 -13.79
N ASP A 38 6.63 2.38 -14.61
CA ASP A 38 5.61 3.37 -14.94
C ASP A 38 4.59 3.47 -13.81
N TYR A 39 4.54 4.64 -13.18
CA TYR A 39 3.56 4.89 -12.11
C TYR A 39 2.45 5.86 -12.56
N ARG A 40 2.47 6.31 -13.80
CA ARG A 40 1.45 7.25 -14.31
C ARG A 40 0.08 6.60 -14.26
N GLU A 41 -0.91 7.34 -13.76
CA GLU A 41 -2.27 6.87 -13.59
C GLU A 41 -2.42 5.63 -12.70
N SER A 42 -1.38 5.33 -11.89
CA SER A 42 -1.42 4.19 -10.99
C SER A 42 -2.42 4.43 -9.86
N PRO A 43 -3.33 3.48 -9.60
CA PRO A 43 -4.19 3.55 -8.41
C PRO A 43 -3.38 3.61 -7.11
N SER A 44 -2.18 3.05 -7.12
CA SER A 44 -1.29 3.05 -5.95
C SER A 44 -0.85 4.48 -5.57
N VAL A 45 -0.64 5.35 -6.55
CA VAL A 45 -0.32 6.76 -6.29
C VAL A 45 -1.52 7.45 -5.62
N ARG A 46 -2.72 7.19 -6.13
CA ARG A 46 -3.93 7.78 -5.55
C ARG A 46 -4.17 7.30 -4.12
N ILE A 47 -3.92 6.02 -3.87
CA ILE A 47 -3.99 5.47 -2.51
C ILE A 47 -3.02 6.20 -1.58
N TYR A 48 -1.79 6.39 -2.03
CA TYR A 48 -0.78 7.15 -1.27
C TYR A 48 -1.30 8.56 -0.93
N GLU A 49 -1.83 9.27 -1.91
CA GLU A 49 -2.35 10.61 -1.69
C GLU A 49 -3.47 10.64 -0.64
N LEU A 50 -4.39 9.68 -0.74
CA LEU A 50 -5.52 9.61 0.18
C LEU A 50 -5.08 9.25 1.60
N LEU A 51 -4.12 8.37 1.75
CA LEU A 51 -3.55 8.02 3.04
C LEU A 51 -2.88 9.22 3.69
N GLN A 52 -2.11 9.98 2.93
CA GLN A 52 -1.47 11.21 3.40
C GLN A 52 -2.52 12.23 3.87
N LYS A 53 -3.57 12.43 3.08
CA LYS A 53 -4.65 13.33 3.44
C LYS A 53 -5.37 12.90 4.71
N SER A 54 -5.43 11.61 4.96
CA SER A 54 -6.06 11.05 6.16
C SER A 54 -5.17 11.20 7.40
N GLY A 55 -3.96 11.70 7.25
CA GLY A 55 -3.04 11.93 8.36
C GLY A 55 -2.15 10.76 8.72
N ALA A 56 -2.11 9.72 7.90
CA ALA A 56 -1.21 8.60 8.10
C ALA A 56 0.24 9.00 7.71
N HIS A 57 1.20 8.35 8.34
CA HIS A 57 2.62 8.46 7.97
C HIS A 57 2.96 7.32 7.03
N VAL A 58 3.15 7.61 5.75
CA VAL A 58 3.32 6.59 4.73
C VAL A 58 4.75 6.59 4.22
N ASP A 59 5.41 5.44 4.32
CA ASP A 59 6.65 5.16 3.63
C ASP A 59 6.33 4.25 2.44
N VAL A 60 7.01 4.48 1.31
CA VAL A 60 6.79 3.71 0.10
C VAL A 60 8.08 2.99 -0.28
N CYS A 61 7.98 1.70 -0.56
CA CYS A 61 9.06 0.90 -1.11
C CYS A 61 8.65 0.40 -2.48
N ASP A 62 9.49 0.66 -3.47
CA ASP A 62 9.28 0.15 -4.84
C ASP A 62 10.64 -0.01 -5.51
N PRO A 63 11.05 -1.25 -5.83
CA PRO A 63 12.36 -1.48 -6.43
C PRO A 63 12.49 -0.98 -7.87
N TRP A 64 11.38 -0.65 -8.52
CA TRP A 64 11.35 -0.16 -9.90
C TRP A 64 11.22 1.36 -10.00
N VAL A 65 10.70 2.02 -8.95
CA VAL A 65 10.45 3.45 -8.94
C VAL A 65 11.22 4.08 -7.80
N LYS A 66 12.16 4.96 -8.12
CA LYS A 66 12.98 5.64 -7.10
C LYS A 66 12.31 6.88 -6.55
N GLU A 67 11.53 7.55 -7.38
CA GLU A 67 10.83 8.77 -7.01
C GLU A 67 9.56 8.87 -7.83
N PHE A 68 8.49 9.35 -7.22
CA PHE A 68 7.24 9.58 -7.93
C PHE A 68 6.64 10.92 -7.50
N PHE A 69 5.78 11.46 -8.35
CA PHE A 69 5.15 12.74 -8.10
C PHE A 69 3.65 12.54 -7.89
N VAL A 70 3.13 13.19 -6.85
CA VAL A 70 1.70 13.17 -6.55
C VAL A 70 1.02 14.25 -7.38
N HIS A 71 -0.16 13.92 -7.88
CA HIS A 71 -0.99 14.90 -8.56
C HIS A 71 -1.69 15.75 -7.51
N GLU A 72 -1.30 17.02 -7.40
CA GLU A 72 -2.14 17.95 -6.66
C GLU A 72 -3.41 18.19 -7.45
N HIS A 73 -4.54 18.19 -6.75
CA HIS A 73 -5.85 18.46 -7.37
C HIS A 73 -5.95 19.86 -7.95
N ASP A 74 -5.01 20.73 -7.65
CA ASP A 74 -4.97 22.06 -8.21
C ASP A 74 -4.18 22.03 -9.50
N ALA A 75 -4.78 21.42 -10.51
CA ALA A 75 -4.23 21.37 -11.86
C ALA A 75 -4.12 22.76 -12.51
N THR A 76 -4.50 23.81 -11.81
CA THR A 76 -4.51 25.18 -12.33
C THR A 76 -3.12 25.61 -12.80
N TYR A 77 -2.06 25.00 -12.31
CA TYR A 77 -0.69 25.41 -12.62
C TYR A 77 0.15 24.35 -13.30
N GLY A 78 -0.41 23.17 -13.54
CA GLY A 78 0.34 22.09 -14.22
C GLY A 78 1.55 21.59 -13.46
N ASN A 79 1.68 21.94 -12.19
CA ASN A 79 2.81 21.53 -11.38
C ASN A 79 2.50 20.23 -10.67
N ALA A 80 3.35 19.23 -10.90
CA ALA A 80 3.39 18.08 -10.04
C ALA A 80 3.76 18.57 -8.63
N GLY A 81 3.15 17.99 -7.60
CA GLY A 81 3.52 18.25 -6.23
C GLY A 81 4.98 17.83 -5.96
N PRO A 82 5.47 17.98 -4.72
CA PRO A 82 6.83 17.57 -4.40
C PRO A 82 7.02 16.07 -4.68
N GLY A 83 8.21 15.74 -5.15
CA GLY A 83 8.58 14.36 -5.39
C GLY A 83 8.66 13.56 -4.10
N VAL A 84 8.19 12.34 -4.14
CA VAL A 84 8.26 11.40 -3.03
C VAL A 84 9.30 10.34 -3.38
N LYS A 85 10.31 10.23 -2.52
CA LYS A 85 11.36 9.23 -2.72
C LYS A 85 10.96 7.92 -2.07
N THR A 86 11.10 6.82 -2.81
CA THR A 86 10.89 5.50 -2.26
C THR A 86 12.10 5.12 -1.41
N LYS A 87 11.87 4.25 -0.43
CA LYS A 87 12.89 3.77 0.48
C LYS A 87 13.24 2.32 0.16
N PRO A 88 14.49 1.90 0.44
CA PRO A 88 14.79 0.47 0.40
C PRO A 88 13.96 -0.27 1.44
N LEU A 89 13.49 -1.45 1.08
CA LEU A 89 12.75 -2.29 2.01
C LEU A 89 13.73 -2.93 2.99
N THR A 90 13.50 -2.72 4.28
CA THR A 90 14.33 -3.27 5.35
C THR A 90 13.45 -3.97 6.37
N PRO A 91 14.00 -4.94 7.13
CA PRO A 91 13.23 -5.58 8.22
C PRO A 91 12.71 -4.56 9.24
N GLU A 92 13.47 -3.51 9.49
CA GLU A 92 13.10 -2.46 10.45
C GLU A 92 11.86 -1.70 9.98
N LEU A 93 11.80 -1.35 8.71
CA LEU A 93 10.62 -0.68 8.15
C LEU A 93 9.38 -1.57 8.26
N ILE A 94 9.52 -2.86 7.96
CA ILE A 94 8.42 -3.81 8.05
C ILE A 94 7.92 -3.90 9.50
N ALA A 95 8.84 -4.05 10.45
CA ALA A 95 8.50 -4.23 11.86
C ALA A 95 7.89 -2.95 12.48
N GLN A 96 8.33 -1.78 12.06
CA GLN A 96 7.85 -0.51 12.59
C GLN A 96 6.49 -0.10 12.08
N ALA A 97 6.07 -0.62 10.94
CA ALA A 97 4.78 -0.26 10.35
C ALA A 97 3.63 -0.84 11.17
N ASP A 98 2.62 -0.05 11.39
CA ASP A 98 1.37 -0.53 11.99
C ASP A 98 0.61 -1.40 11.00
N LEU A 99 0.73 -1.10 9.70
CA LEU A 99 0.12 -1.84 8.63
C LEU A 99 1.04 -1.83 7.41
N VAL A 100 1.29 -2.99 6.84
CA VAL A 100 1.96 -3.13 5.55
C VAL A 100 0.88 -3.29 4.48
N LEU A 101 0.90 -2.41 3.49
CA LEU A 101 -0.11 -2.36 2.43
C LEU A 101 0.56 -2.71 1.10
N ILE A 102 0.12 -3.79 0.47
CA ILE A 102 0.62 -4.21 -0.84
C ILE A 102 -0.31 -3.66 -1.90
N THR A 103 0.18 -2.71 -2.70
CA THR A 103 -0.61 -2.10 -3.78
C THR A 103 -0.09 -2.44 -5.18
N THR A 104 1.16 -2.87 -5.29
CA THR A 104 1.71 -3.44 -6.52
C THR A 104 2.52 -4.68 -6.16
N ASP A 105 2.25 -5.78 -6.84
CA ASP A 105 2.79 -7.09 -6.48
C ASP A 105 4.09 -7.42 -7.24
N HIS A 106 5.10 -6.57 -7.10
CA HIS A 106 6.40 -6.82 -7.72
C HIS A 106 6.95 -8.19 -7.35
N SER A 107 7.56 -8.86 -8.32
CA SER A 107 8.04 -10.23 -8.15
C SER A 107 9.19 -10.34 -7.14
N ASN A 108 9.97 -9.28 -6.98
CA ASN A 108 11.16 -9.30 -6.14
C ASN A 108 10.93 -8.82 -4.69
N PHE A 109 9.69 -8.62 -4.27
CA PHE A 109 9.43 -8.41 -2.85
C PHE A 109 9.57 -9.73 -2.07
N PRO A 110 10.19 -9.70 -0.89
CA PRO A 110 10.35 -10.90 -0.06
C PRO A 110 9.07 -11.20 0.73
N TYR A 111 8.08 -11.77 0.09
CA TYR A 111 6.74 -11.91 0.65
C TYR A 111 6.68 -12.78 1.91
N SER A 112 7.46 -13.85 1.96
CA SER A 112 7.49 -14.71 3.16
C SER A 112 8.02 -13.96 4.38
N GLU A 113 9.05 -13.14 4.19
CA GLU A 113 9.61 -12.33 5.26
C GLU A 113 8.67 -11.23 5.68
N ILE A 114 8.00 -10.58 4.71
CA ILE A 114 7.00 -9.55 4.99
C ILE A 114 5.90 -10.13 5.87
N ALA A 115 5.35 -11.28 5.48
CA ALA A 115 4.27 -11.92 6.24
C ALA A 115 4.72 -12.33 7.64
N ALA A 116 5.97 -12.74 7.80
CA ALA A 116 6.50 -13.16 9.10
C ALA A 116 6.76 -11.98 10.03
N GLN A 117 7.23 -10.85 9.50
CA GLN A 117 7.72 -9.71 10.29
C GLN A 117 6.70 -8.62 10.50
N ALA A 118 5.73 -8.47 9.61
CA ALA A 118 4.74 -7.41 9.69
C ALA A 118 3.75 -7.63 10.82
N LYS A 119 3.35 -6.54 11.48
CA LYS A 119 2.28 -6.59 12.49
C LYS A 119 0.95 -6.97 11.84
N LEU A 120 0.60 -6.29 10.76
CA LEU A 120 -0.60 -6.53 9.96
C LEU A 120 -0.25 -6.30 8.49
N VAL A 121 -0.89 -7.05 7.61
CA VAL A 121 -0.72 -6.92 6.16
C VAL A 121 -2.08 -6.79 5.50
N PHE A 122 -2.20 -5.81 4.61
CA PHE A 122 -3.35 -5.71 3.70
C PHE A 122 -2.84 -5.94 2.27
N ASP A 123 -3.22 -7.06 1.71
CA ASP A 123 -2.78 -7.50 0.39
C ASP A 123 -3.89 -7.25 -0.62
N THR A 124 -3.78 -6.18 -1.40
CA THR A 124 -4.80 -5.82 -2.38
C THR A 124 -4.64 -6.54 -3.71
N ARG A 125 -3.56 -7.28 -3.90
CA ARG A 125 -3.23 -7.95 -5.17
C ARG A 125 -3.25 -9.47 -5.07
N ASN A 126 -3.54 -10.01 -3.91
CA ASN A 126 -3.45 -11.44 -3.64
C ASN A 126 -2.04 -12.01 -3.88
N ALA A 127 -1.02 -11.18 -3.66
CA ALA A 127 0.36 -11.58 -3.84
C ALA A 127 0.75 -12.72 -2.91
N LEU A 128 0.28 -12.66 -1.67
CA LEU A 128 0.52 -13.69 -0.67
C LEU A 128 -0.31 -14.95 -0.94
N GLY A 129 -1.55 -14.78 -1.37
CA GLY A 129 -2.43 -15.90 -1.68
C GLY A 129 -1.90 -16.78 -2.80
N PHE A 130 -1.39 -16.17 -3.87
CA PHE A 130 -0.78 -16.92 -4.97
C PHE A 130 0.45 -17.71 -4.52
N ARG A 131 1.10 -17.31 -3.45
CA ARG A 131 2.27 -17.99 -2.88
C ARG A 131 1.89 -18.90 -1.72
N LYS A 132 0.59 -19.09 -1.48
CA LYS A 132 0.05 -19.92 -0.41
C LYS A 132 0.53 -19.50 0.98
N ILE A 133 0.74 -18.20 1.16
CA ILE A 133 1.09 -17.62 2.45
C ILE A 133 -0.20 -17.15 3.11
N THR A 134 -0.54 -17.73 4.25
CA THR A 134 -1.76 -17.41 4.98
C THR A 134 -1.46 -17.12 6.45
N SER A 135 -2.23 -16.22 7.03
CA SER A 135 -2.13 -15.85 8.44
C SER A 135 -3.38 -15.06 8.82
N ASN A 136 -3.74 -15.10 10.11
CA ASN A 136 -4.84 -14.27 10.62
C ASN A 136 -4.49 -12.77 10.67
N ARG A 137 -3.25 -12.42 10.39
CA ARG A 137 -2.79 -11.02 10.31
C ARG A 137 -2.80 -10.48 8.88
N ILE A 138 -3.19 -11.28 7.91
CA ILE A 138 -3.24 -10.91 6.50
C ILE A 138 -4.69 -10.66 6.11
N PHE A 139 -4.96 -9.47 5.64
CA PHE A 139 -6.28 -9.05 5.14
C PHE A 139 -6.22 -8.93 3.63
N LYS A 140 -7.32 -9.24 2.97
CA LYS A 140 -7.43 -9.19 1.51
C LYS A 140 -8.66 -8.39 1.13
N LEU A 141 -8.68 -7.87 -0.09
CA LEU A 141 -9.90 -7.32 -0.63
C LEU A 141 -10.93 -8.45 -0.74
N PRO A 142 -12.20 -8.19 -0.39
CA PRO A 142 -13.21 -9.19 -0.56
C PRO A 142 -13.27 -9.63 -2.02
N THR A 143 -13.24 -10.94 -2.23
CA THR A 143 -13.56 -11.48 -3.53
C THR A 143 -14.97 -11.03 -3.87
N PRO A 144 -15.26 -10.56 -5.09
CA PRO A 144 -16.63 -10.25 -5.47
C PRO A 144 -17.47 -11.49 -5.23
N VAL A 145 -18.38 -11.41 -4.26
CA VAL A 145 -19.28 -12.50 -3.96
C VAL A 145 -20.28 -12.55 -5.08
N SER A 146 -20.46 -13.72 -5.67
CA SER A 146 -21.52 -13.91 -6.65
C SER A 146 -22.84 -13.43 -6.05
N PRO A 147 -23.65 -12.65 -6.79
CA PRO A 147 -24.91 -12.15 -6.24
C PRO A 147 -25.91 -13.25 -5.91
N LEU A 148 -25.59 -14.48 -6.22
CA LEU A 148 -26.44 -15.64 -5.90
C LEU A 148 -26.09 -16.27 -4.56
N VAL A 149 -25.14 -15.76 -3.87
CA VAL A 149 -24.73 -16.31 -2.57
C VAL A 149 -25.33 -15.52 -1.46
#